data_b894d214e1365918d67e62aeb6e89a0e
#
_entry.id   b894d214e1365918d67e62aeb6e89a0e
#
_cell.length_a   1.000
_cell.length_b   1.000
_cell.length_c   1.000
_cell.angle_alpha   90.00
_cell.angle_beta   90.00
_cell.angle_gamma   90.00
#
_symmetry.space_group_name_H-M   'P 1'
#
loop_
_entity.id
_entity.type
_entity.pdbx_description
1 polymer ?
#
loop_
_entity_poly.entity_id
_entity_poly.type
_entity_poly.pdbx_seq_one_letter_code
_entity_poly.pdbx_strand_id
1 'polypeptide(L)'
;MDFDFTDDQQQLRDAVHKWVEKGYGFERRRATEAAGGFSREAFNELAELGLCGLYIPEDDGGLGMGPVEGMVVMEELGRGIVLEPLAHSLIAGGVLAGYAGADLKAAWLPRIASGEALVVLAQQERRARYKLDVCDAQATQTANGWTVSGTKNVVPAGDQADAFLVPASANGKIALFLVERSAAGVTTRGYGTQDGGRAADVVLANAP
;
A
#
# COMPACT_ATOMS: atom_id res chain seq x y z
N MET A 1 -6.82 2.98 33.23
CA MET A 1 -6.35 2.88 31.84
C MET A 1 -6.66 4.23 31.24
N ASP A 2 -5.66 4.93 30.79
CA ASP A 2 -5.80 6.24 30.17
C ASP A 2 -6.02 6.02 28.67
N PHE A 3 -7.07 6.61 28.11
CA PHE A 3 -7.41 6.53 26.69
C PHE A 3 -7.21 7.87 25.99
N ASP A 4 -6.63 8.86 26.67
CA ASP A 4 -6.34 10.15 26.06
C ASP A 4 -5.15 10.03 25.12
N PHE A 5 -5.18 10.76 24.02
CA PHE A 5 -4.07 10.85 23.09
C PHE A 5 -2.92 11.65 23.71
N THR A 6 -1.70 11.27 23.39
CA THR A 6 -0.51 12.05 23.70
C THR A 6 -0.50 13.37 22.92
N ASP A 7 0.31 14.33 23.36
CA ASP A 7 0.46 15.60 22.66
C ASP A 7 0.94 15.40 21.21
N ASP A 8 1.83 14.43 20.96
CA ASP A 8 2.34 14.10 19.62
C ASP A 8 1.25 13.51 18.74
N GLN A 9 0.41 12.61 19.30
CA GLN A 9 -0.74 12.04 18.59
C GLN A 9 -1.78 13.11 18.26
N GLN A 10 -1.99 14.07 19.17
CA GLN A 10 -2.90 15.19 18.91
C GLN A 10 -2.35 16.14 17.83
N GLN A 11 -1.04 16.43 17.85
CA GLN A 11 -0.40 17.24 16.79
C GLN A 11 -0.49 16.57 15.43
N LEU A 12 -0.27 15.24 15.36
CA LEU A 12 -0.45 14.46 14.15
C LEU A 12 -1.89 14.57 13.64
N ARG A 13 -2.87 14.38 14.52
CA ARG A 13 -4.30 14.54 14.21
C ARG A 13 -4.59 15.90 13.62
N ASP A 14 -4.14 16.96 14.28
CA ASP A 14 -4.40 18.35 13.87
C ASP A 14 -3.76 18.65 12.51
N ALA A 15 -2.58 18.11 12.21
CA ALA A 15 -1.92 18.26 10.92
C ALA A 15 -2.72 17.60 9.79
N VAL A 16 -3.15 16.35 9.98
CA VAL A 16 -3.96 15.63 8.99
C VAL A 16 -5.34 16.26 8.83
N HIS A 17 -5.99 16.62 9.94
CA HIS A 17 -7.26 17.34 9.94
C HIS A 17 -7.20 18.62 9.11
N LYS A 18 -6.17 19.44 9.33
CA LYS A 18 -5.96 20.69 8.58
C LYS A 18 -5.74 20.43 7.09
N TRP A 19 -5.01 19.37 6.73
CA TRP A 19 -4.81 18.99 5.34
C TRP A 19 -6.14 18.59 4.68
N VAL A 20 -6.96 17.76 5.36
CA VAL A 20 -8.28 17.35 4.87
C VAL A 20 -9.18 18.55 4.67
N GLU A 21 -9.32 19.44 5.69
CA GLU A 21 -10.25 20.57 5.61
C GLU A 21 -9.86 21.63 4.58
N LYS A 22 -8.56 21.90 4.44
CA LYS A 22 -8.09 22.99 3.57
C LYS A 22 -7.62 22.52 2.20
N GLY A 23 -7.08 21.29 2.11
CA GLY A 23 -6.46 20.76 0.91
C GLY A 23 -7.27 19.69 0.18
N TYR A 24 -8.17 18.97 0.89
CA TYR A 24 -8.91 17.85 0.30
C TYR A 24 -10.43 17.98 0.45
N GLY A 25 -10.97 19.12 0.04
CA GLY A 25 -12.41 19.36 0.07
C GLY A 25 -13.18 18.49 -0.95
N PHE A 26 -14.51 18.46 -0.79
CA PHE A 26 -15.40 17.62 -1.60
C PHE A 26 -15.25 17.81 -3.12
N GLU A 27 -15.00 19.04 -3.58
CA GLU A 27 -14.79 19.30 -5.02
C GLU A 27 -13.48 18.66 -5.54
N ARG A 28 -12.39 18.69 -4.75
CA ARG A 28 -11.14 18.01 -5.11
C ARG A 28 -11.35 16.50 -5.17
N ARG A 29 -12.04 15.93 -4.18
CA ARG A 29 -12.39 14.50 -4.18
C ARG A 29 -13.19 14.11 -5.43
N ARG A 30 -14.21 14.90 -5.80
CA ARG A 30 -15.00 14.66 -7.03
C ARG A 30 -14.14 14.76 -8.29
N ALA A 31 -13.25 15.73 -8.35
CA ALA A 31 -12.31 15.88 -9.46
C ALA A 31 -11.38 14.67 -9.55
N THR A 32 -10.85 14.18 -8.43
CA THR A 32 -10.01 12.97 -8.36
C THR A 32 -10.79 11.74 -8.84
N GLU A 33 -12.02 11.55 -8.38
CA GLU A 33 -12.90 10.46 -8.84
C GLU A 33 -13.15 10.52 -10.36
N ALA A 34 -13.49 11.70 -10.87
CA ALA A 34 -13.73 11.91 -12.30
C ALA A 34 -12.47 11.70 -13.15
N ALA A 35 -11.29 12.00 -12.60
CA ALA A 35 -9.99 11.76 -13.24
C ALA A 35 -9.50 10.30 -13.15
N GLY A 36 -10.27 9.42 -12.49
CA GLY A 36 -9.99 7.99 -12.42
C GLY A 36 -9.72 7.45 -11.02
N GLY A 37 -9.96 8.23 -9.95
CA GLY A 37 -9.96 7.74 -8.56
C GLY A 37 -8.57 7.67 -7.89
N PHE A 38 -7.58 8.39 -8.41
CA PHE A 38 -6.25 8.54 -7.80
C PHE A 38 -5.61 9.87 -8.22
N SER A 39 -5.05 10.58 -7.28
CA SER A 39 -4.24 11.77 -7.51
C SER A 39 -2.81 11.58 -6.97
N ARG A 40 -1.84 11.51 -7.86
CA ARG A 40 -0.41 11.45 -7.45
C ARG A 40 -0.02 12.69 -6.64
N GLU A 41 -0.55 13.87 -7.00
CA GLU A 41 -0.32 15.10 -6.26
C GLU A 41 -0.79 14.98 -4.80
N ALA A 42 -2.04 14.55 -4.58
CA ALA A 42 -2.57 14.37 -3.24
C ALA A 42 -1.80 13.28 -2.45
N PHE A 43 -1.39 12.20 -3.11
CA PHE A 43 -0.55 11.18 -2.49
C PHE A 43 0.83 11.72 -2.07
N ASN A 44 1.44 12.57 -2.90
CA ASN A 44 2.69 13.23 -2.57
C ASN A 44 2.54 14.21 -1.40
N GLU A 45 1.44 14.94 -1.31
CA GLU A 45 1.14 15.81 -0.15
C GLU A 45 1.04 15.00 1.16
N LEU A 46 0.44 13.79 1.11
CA LEU A 46 0.45 12.88 2.27
C LEU A 46 1.85 12.41 2.64
N ALA A 47 2.70 12.18 1.63
CA ALA A 47 4.10 11.84 1.85
C ALA A 47 4.91 13.01 2.44
N GLU A 48 4.66 14.25 2.01
CA GLU A 48 5.27 15.46 2.58
C GLU A 48 4.90 15.65 4.06
N LEU A 49 3.74 15.18 4.49
CA LEU A 49 3.34 15.09 5.90
C LEU A 49 4.00 13.91 6.64
N GLY A 50 4.85 13.11 5.97
CA GLY A 50 5.49 11.91 6.53
C GLY A 50 4.58 10.69 6.61
N LEU A 51 3.34 10.77 6.17
CA LEU A 51 2.34 9.73 6.42
C LEU A 51 2.64 8.43 5.68
N CYS A 52 3.27 8.46 4.51
CA CYS A 52 3.67 7.24 3.78
C CYS A 52 4.73 6.43 4.55
N GLY A 53 5.54 7.10 5.38
CA GLY A 53 6.57 6.50 6.22
C GLY A 53 6.13 6.17 7.66
N LEU A 54 4.85 6.29 7.99
CA LEU A 54 4.35 6.22 9.37
C LEU A 54 4.84 4.97 10.13
N TYR A 55 4.82 3.79 9.49
CA TYR A 55 5.20 2.49 10.07
C TYR A 55 6.63 2.06 9.71
N ILE A 56 7.34 2.86 8.96
CA ILE A 56 8.73 2.59 8.57
C ILE A 56 9.64 3.15 9.66
N PRO A 57 10.67 2.41 10.11
CA PRO A 57 11.64 2.91 11.09
C PRO A 57 12.32 4.21 10.64
N GLU A 58 12.73 5.02 11.59
CA GLU A 58 13.47 6.27 11.31
C GLU A 58 14.77 6.03 10.54
N ASP A 59 15.52 4.98 10.89
CA ASP A 59 16.75 4.57 10.19
C ASP A 59 16.52 4.23 8.70
N ASP A 60 15.29 3.87 8.33
CA ASP A 60 14.86 3.57 6.96
C ASP A 60 14.09 4.75 6.31
N GLY A 61 14.13 5.93 6.93
CA GLY A 61 13.54 7.16 6.42
C GLY A 61 12.07 7.39 6.77
N GLY A 62 11.52 6.62 7.69
CA GLY A 62 10.14 6.75 8.17
C GLY A 62 10.02 7.50 9.50
N LEU A 63 8.86 7.34 10.14
CA LEU A 63 8.54 7.97 11.44
C LEU A 63 8.59 6.99 12.63
N GLY A 64 8.70 5.70 12.38
CA GLY A 64 8.76 4.66 13.42
C GLY A 64 7.52 4.60 14.33
N MET A 65 6.38 5.08 13.84
CA MET A 65 5.14 5.17 14.61
C MET A 65 4.36 3.84 14.61
N GLY A 66 3.34 3.77 15.47
CA GLY A 66 2.58 2.55 15.72
C GLY A 66 1.15 2.57 15.19
N PRO A 67 0.36 1.51 15.51
CA PRO A 67 -1.02 1.39 15.05
C PRO A 67 -1.97 2.47 15.57
N VAL A 68 -1.67 3.07 16.74
CA VAL A 68 -2.50 4.15 17.31
C VAL A 68 -2.42 5.39 16.43
N GLU A 69 -1.22 5.78 16.01
CA GLU A 69 -0.99 6.90 15.09
C GLU A 69 -1.64 6.62 13.74
N GLY A 70 -1.54 5.37 13.25
CA GLY A 70 -2.25 4.94 12.05
C GLY A 70 -3.77 5.08 12.16
N MET A 71 -4.35 4.72 13.30
CA MET A 71 -5.79 4.90 13.58
C MET A 71 -6.16 6.39 13.55
N VAL A 72 -5.39 7.25 14.21
CA VAL A 72 -5.61 8.71 14.22
C VAL A 72 -5.59 9.28 12.80
N VAL A 73 -4.60 8.90 11.99
CA VAL A 73 -4.48 9.34 10.60
C VAL A 73 -5.68 8.85 9.77
N MET A 74 -6.03 7.56 9.87
CA MET A 74 -7.13 6.99 9.08
C MET A 74 -8.49 7.59 9.46
N GLU A 75 -8.72 7.94 10.72
CA GLU A 75 -9.95 8.64 11.15
C GLU A 75 -10.09 9.98 10.43
N GLU A 76 -9.04 10.80 10.39
CA GLU A 76 -9.08 12.11 9.75
C GLU A 76 -9.17 11.99 8.21
N LEU A 77 -8.46 11.06 7.58
CA LEU A 77 -8.61 10.80 6.14
C LEU A 77 -10.02 10.31 5.80
N GLY A 78 -10.62 9.50 6.68
CA GLY A 78 -12.00 9.02 6.55
C GLY A 78 -13.03 10.16 6.57
N ARG A 79 -12.81 11.22 7.33
CA ARG A 79 -13.67 12.42 7.34
C ARG A 79 -13.76 13.09 5.96
N GLY A 80 -12.64 13.12 5.22
CA GLY A 80 -12.56 13.66 3.85
C GLY A 80 -12.92 12.64 2.77
N ILE A 81 -13.16 11.39 3.13
CA ILE A 81 -13.31 10.27 2.18
C ILE A 81 -12.15 10.29 1.17
N VAL A 82 -10.92 10.39 1.68
CA VAL A 82 -9.70 10.48 0.88
C VAL A 82 -9.52 9.20 0.06
N LEU A 83 -9.31 9.33 -1.26
CA LEU A 83 -9.26 8.22 -2.20
C LEU A 83 -7.86 7.60 -2.34
N GLU A 84 -6.83 8.36 -1.97
CA GLU A 84 -5.44 7.93 -2.08
C GLU A 84 -5.17 6.71 -1.18
N PRO A 85 -4.46 5.70 -1.71
CA PRO A 85 -4.34 4.38 -1.08
C PRO A 85 -3.33 4.34 0.06
N LEU A 86 -3.34 5.32 0.98
CA LEU A 86 -2.38 5.42 2.08
C LEU A 86 -2.40 4.17 2.96
N ALA A 87 -3.58 3.67 3.35
CA ALA A 87 -3.70 2.47 4.18
C ALA A 87 -2.97 1.26 3.57
N HIS A 88 -3.07 1.10 2.25
CA HIS A 88 -2.43 -0.01 1.54
C HIS A 88 -0.91 0.16 1.45
N SER A 89 -0.43 1.41 1.29
CA SER A 89 0.99 1.73 1.36
C SER A 89 1.56 1.47 2.76
N LEU A 90 0.84 1.85 3.81
CA LEU A 90 1.24 1.60 5.20
C LEU A 90 1.35 0.10 5.52
N ILE A 91 0.41 -0.71 5.06
CA ILE A 91 0.46 -2.18 5.21
C ILE A 91 1.73 -2.72 4.53
N ALA A 92 1.99 -2.31 3.29
CA ALA A 92 3.15 -2.78 2.54
C ALA A 92 4.47 -2.33 3.16
N GLY A 93 4.59 -1.05 3.55
CA GLY A 93 5.75 -0.50 4.23
C GLY A 93 6.03 -1.21 5.56
N GLY A 94 5.01 -1.39 6.39
CA GLY A 94 5.12 -2.10 7.67
C GLY A 94 5.54 -3.57 7.51
N VAL A 95 5.00 -4.28 6.52
CA VAL A 95 5.39 -5.66 6.22
C VAL A 95 6.83 -5.74 5.74
N LEU A 96 7.25 -4.87 4.83
CA LEU A 96 8.64 -4.82 4.37
C LEU A 96 9.59 -4.47 5.52
N ALA A 97 9.26 -3.48 6.33
CA ALA A 97 10.07 -3.09 7.50
C ALA A 97 10.22 -4.24 8.51
N GLY A 98 9.16 -5.01 8.74
CA GLY A 98 9.19 -6.10 9.70
C GLY A 98 9.88 -7.38 9.20
N TYR A 99 9.76 -7.72 7.91
CA TYR A 99 10.06 -9.07 7.42
C TYR A 99 10.99 -9.14 6.21
N ALA A 100 11.28 -8.05 5.51
CA ALA A 100 12.17 -8.09 4.35
C ALA A 100 13.64 -8.21 4.76
N GLY A 101 14.46 -8.77 3.88
CA GLY A 101 15.93 -8.75 4.02
C GLY A 101 16.50 -7.34 3.85
N ALA A 102 17.73 -7.13 4.33
CA ALA A 102 18.36 -5.81 4.36
C ALA A 102 18.40 -5.11 2.99
N ASP A 103 18.71 -5.84 1.92
CA ASP A 103 18.81 -5.28 0.56
C ASP A 103 17.46 -4.75 0.08
N LEU A 104 16.36 -5.49 0.31
CA LEU A 104 15.02 -5.05 -0.04
C LEU A 104 14.58 -3.85 0.79
N LYS A 105 14.88 -3.83 2.09
CA LYS A 105 14.59 -2.69 2.97
C LYS A 105 15.29 -1.45 2.44
N ALA A 106 16.60 -1.52 2.23
CA ALA A 106 17.39 -0.40 1.74
C ALA A 106 16.93 0.13 0.38
N ALA A 107 16.46 -0.76 -0.50
CA ALA A 107 15.99 -0.38 -1.83
C ALA A 107 14.59 0.24 -1.85
N TRP A 108 13.68 -0.17 -0.94
CA TRP A 108 12.27 0.17 -1.05
C TRP A 108 11.74 1.06 0.06
N LEU A 109 12.19 0.91 1.31
CA LEU A 109 11.59 1.66 2.43
C LEU A 109 11.74 3.18 2.29
N PRO A 110 12.92 3.73 1.92
CA PRO A 110 13.05 5.18 1.72
C PRO A 110 12.14 5.71 0.60
N ARG A 111 11.97 4.95 -0.48
CA ARG A 111 11.12 5.33 -1.62
C ARG A 111 9.64 5.28 -1.27
N ILE A 112 9.23 4.33 -0.42
CA ILE A 112 7.85 4.28 0.10
C ILE A 112 7.62 5.45 1.05
N ALA A 113 8.53 5.69 1.99
CA ALA A 113 8.41 6.76 2.98
C ALA A 113 8.31 8.15 2.34
N SER A 114 9.07 8.39 1.28
CA SER A 114 9.04 9.64 0.50
C SER A 114 7.85 9.76 -0.46
N GLY A 115 7.03 8.72 -0.62
CA GLY A 115 5.94 8.69 -1.60
C GLY A 115 6.40 8.47 -3.05
N GLU A 116 7.70 8.31 -3.32
CA GLU A 116 8.23 8.00 -4.66
C GLU A 116 7.65 6.70 -5.19
N ALA A 117 7.57 5.67 -4.33
CA ALA A 117 7.02 4.38 -4.69
C ALA A 117 5.73 4.07 -3.92
N LEU A 118 4.68 3.69 -4.64
CA LEU A 118 3.47 3.10 -4.10
C LEU A 118 3.56 1.58 -4.18
N VAL A 119 3.66 0.92 -3.03
CA VAL A 119 3.63 -0.54 -2.92
C VAL A 119 2.34 -0.96 -2.24
N VAL A 120 1.66 -1.97 -2.77
CA VAL A 120 0.39 -2.46 -2.22
C VAL A 120 0.40 -3.98 -2.06
N LEU A 121 -0.42 -4.49 -1.14
CA LEU A 121 -0.58 -5.92 -0.92
C LEU A 121 -1.57 -6.51 -1.94
N ALA A 122 -1.09 -7.42 -2.78
CA ALA A 122 -1.88 -8.16 -3.76
C ALA A 122 -2.27 -9.54 -3.20
N GLN A 123 -3.22 -9.57 -2.25
CA GLN A 123 -3.53 -10.78 -1.50
C GLN A 123 -4.65 -11.61 -2.12
N GLN A 124 -5.75 -10.97 -2.53
CA GLN A 124 -6.99 -11.67 -2.86
C GLN A 124 -6.87 -12.53 -4.11
N GLU A 125 -7.48 -13.71 -4.03
CA GLU A 125 -7.71 -14.62 -5.16
C GLU A 125 -9.17 -15.08 -5.14
N ARG A 126 -9.73 -15.41 -6.30
CA ARG A 126 -11.15 -15.79 -6.42
C ARG A 126 -11.55 -16.92 -5.47
N ARG A 127 -10.70 -17.94 -5.33
CA ARG A 127 -10.97 -19.10 -4.48
C ARG A 127 -10.74 -18.82 -3.00
N ALA A 128 -9.75 -18.01 -2.69
CA ALA A 128 -9.37 -17.69 -1.31
C ALA A 128 -10.39 -16.77 -0.63
N ARG A 129 -10.92 -15.76 -1.35
CA ARG A 129 -11.76 -14.70 -0.79
C ARG A 129 -11.13 -14.08 0.46
N TYR A 130 -11.69 -14.35 1.64
CA TYR A 130 -11.24 -13.83 2.94
C TYR A 130 -10.32 -14.79 3.71
N LYS A 131 -9.99 -15.97 3.15
CA LYS A 131 -9.11 -16.93 3.80
C LYS A 131 -7.65 -16.58 3.53
N LEU A 132 -6.88 -16.37 4.61
CA LEU A 132 -5.48 -16.00 4.53
C LEU A 132 -4.54 -17.20 4.28
N ASP A 133 -5.02 -18.39 4.57
CA ASP A 133 -4.30 -19.67 4.44
C ASP A 133 -4.53 -20.36 3.08
N VAL A 134 -5.32 -19.76 2.19
CA VAL A 134 -5.58 -20.26 0.85
C VAL A 134 -4.87 -19.38 -0.17
N CYS A 135 -3.95 -19.97 -0.94
CA CYS A 135 -3.19 -19.27 -1.95
C CYS A 135 -2.98 -20.18 -3.16
N ASP A 136 -3.49 -19.79 -4.33
CA ASP A 136 -3.35 -20.52 -5.58
C ASP A 136 -2.12 -20.06 -6.39
N ALA A 137 -1.67 -18.82 -6.22
CA ALA A 137 -0.45 -18.32 -6.84
C ALA A 137 0.75 -19.17 -6.40
N GLN A 138 1.63 -19.47 -7.35
CA GLN A 138 2.80 -20.33 -7.15
C GLN A 138 4.08 -19.52 -7.35
N ALA A 139 5.05 -19.74 -6.46
CA ALA A 139 6.40 -19.26 -6.63
C ALA A 139 7.35 -20.43 -6.92
N THR A 140 8.16 -20.28 -7.94
CA THR A 140 9.15 -21.26 -8.38
C THR A 140 10.55 -20.69 -8.25
N GLN A 141 11.43 -21.42 -7.58
CA GLN A 141 12.84 -21.04 -7.47
C GLN A 141 13.57 -21.30 -8.79
N THR A 142 14.35 -20.34 -9.23
CA THR A 142 15.19 -20.40 -10.44
C THR A 142 16.64 -20.17 -10.07
N ALA A 143 17.56 -20.30 -11.03
CA ALA A 143 18.98 -20.01 -10.81
C ALA A 143 19.23 -18.53 -10.41
N ASN A 144 18.34 -17.61 -10.80
CA ASN A 144 18.50 -16.17 -10.60
C ASN A 144 17.55 -15.60 -9.53
N GLY A 145 16.91 -16.43 -8.72
CA GLY A 145 15.96 -16.00 -7.71
C GLY A 145 14.63 -16.75 -7.80
N TRP A 146 13.52 -16.02 -7.77
CA TRP A 146 12.17 -16.59 -7.80
C TRP A 146 11.37 -16.04 -8.97
N THR A 147 10.42 -16.83 -9.45
CA THR A 147 9.36 -16.35 -10.35
C THR A 147 8.01 -16.66 -9.75
N VAL A 148 7.04 -15.76 -9.94
CA VAL A 148 5.68 -15.90 -9.43
C VAL A 148 4.69 -16.02 -10.57
N SER A 149 3.76 -16.98 -10.49
CA SER A 149 2.66 -17.16 -11.43
C SER A 149 1.33 -17.28 -10.70
N GLY A 150 0.31 -16.60 -11.19
CA GLY A 150 -1.03 -16.62 -10.61
C GLY A 150 -1.83 -15.36 -10.96
N THR A 151 -3.01 -15.24 -10.38
CA THR A 151 -3.87 -14.07 -10.56
C THR A 151 -4.33 -13.56 -9.22
N LYS A 152 -4.08 -12.28 -8.95
CA LYS A 152 -4.58 -11.56 -7.79
C LYS A 152 -5.73 -10.66 -8.22
N ASN A 153 -6.82 -10.70 -7.46
CA ASN A 153 -8.04 -9.98 -7.80
C ASN A 153 -8.28 -8.85 -6.80
N VAL A 154 -8.93 -7.80 -7.28
CA VAL A 154 -9.33 -6.66 -6.44
C VAL A 154 -8.14 -6.10 -5.64
N VAL A 155 -6.98 -5.98 -6.29
CA VAL A 155 -5.80 -5.38 -5.68
C VAL A 155 -6.02 -3.87 -5.56
N PRO A 156 -6.12 -3.31 -4.35
CA PRO A 156 -6.37 -1.88 -4.18
C PRO A 156 -5.27 -1.05 -4.85
N ALA A 157 -5.68 -0.04 -5.62
CA ALA A 157 -4.79 0.81 -6.42
C ALA A 157 -3.78 0.03 -7.30
N GLY A 158 -4.09 -1.21 -7.68
CA GLY A 158 -3.15 -2.10 -8.36
C GLY A 158 -2.69 -1.61 -9.74
N ASP A 159 -3.47 -0.78 -10.42
CA ASP A 159 -3.07 -0.14 -11.68
C ASP A 159 -2.28 1.16 -11.48
N GLN A 160 -2.17 1.65 -10.24
CA GLN A 160 -1.41 2.84 -9.85
C GLN A 160 -0.12 2.49 -9.10
N ALA A 161 -0.05 1.29 -8.51
CA ALA A 161 1.10 0.82 -7.74
C ALA A 161 2.35 0.66 -8.62
N ASP A 162 3.50 0.86 -8.01
CA ASP A 162 4.82 0.63 -8.64
C ASP A 162 5.29 -0.81 -8.42
N ALA A 163 4.89 -1.41 -7.29
CA ALA A 163 5.17 -2.81 -6.97
C ALA A 163 4.06 -3.44 -6.10
N PHE A 164 4.06 -4.74 -6.04
CA PHE A 164 3.13 -5.57 -5.29
C PHE A 164 3.84 -6.43 -4.27
N LEU A 165 3.32 -6.51 -3.04
CA LEU A 165 3.60 -7.62 -2.16
C LEU A 165 2.63 -8.76 -2.48
N VAL A 166 3.15 -9.85 -2.99
CA VAL A 166 2.39 -10.98 -3.52
C VAL A 166 2.57 -12.20 -2.64
N PRO A 167 1.55 -12.67 -1.90
CA PRO A 167 1.56 -14.00 -1.32
C PRO A 167 1.54 -15.05 -2.42
N ALA A 168 2.47 -16.01 -2.37
CA ALA A 168 2.50 -17.16 -3.27
C ALA A 168 2.96 -18.41 -2.54
N SER A 169 2.51 -19.57 -2.99
CA SER A 169 2.95 -20.86 -2.45
C SER A 169 4.36 -21.19 -2.96
N ALA A 170 5.29 -21.32 -2.04
CA ALA A 170 6.67 -21.71 -2.27
C ALA A 170 6.96 -22.97 -1.45
N ASN A 171 7.24 -24.09 -2.10
CA ASN A 171 7.55 -25.36 -1.42
C ASN A 171 6.47 -25.79 -0.39
N GLY A 172 5.20 -25.58 -0.72
CA GLY A 172 4.06 -25.93 0.14
C GLY A 172 3.80 -24.98 1.32
N LYS A 173 4.50 -23.85 1.39
CA LYS A 173 4.27 -22.78 2.37
C LYS A 173 3.96 -21.48 1.67
N ILE A 174 3.17 -20.62 2.29
CA ILE A 174 2.93 -19.27 1.78
C ILE A 174 4.12 -18.39 2.16
N ALA A 175 4.68 -17.70 1.16
CA ALA A 175 5.71 -16.69 1.32
C ALA A 175 5.29 -15.40 0.61
N LEU A 176 5.89 -14.27 0.97
CA LEU A 176 5.66 -12.98 0.34
C LEU A 176 6.79 -12.66 -0.64
N PHE A 177 6.40 -12.19 -1.81
CA PHE A 177 7.32 -11.78 -2.87
C PHE A 177 7.03 -10.33 -3.23
N LEU A 178 8.08 -9.55 -3.43
CA LEU A 178 7.97 -8.21 -3.99
C LEU A 178 8.12 -8.32 -5.51
N VAL A 179 7.08 -7.91 -6.23
CA VAL A 179 7.04 -7.97 -7.71
C VAL A 179 6.80 -6.58 -8.25
N GLU A 180 7.71 -6.06 -9.06
CA GLU A 180 7.54 -4.76 -9.71
C GLU A 180 6.45 -4.83 -10.78
N ARG A 181 5.59 -3.81 -10.86
CA ARG A 181 4.54 -3.75 -11.88
C ARG A 181 5.09 -3.73 -13.30
N SER A 182 6.27 -3.15 -13.50
CA SER A 182 6.96 -3.09 -14.79
C SER A 182 7.69 -4.37 -15.18
N ALA A 183 7.76 -5.36 -14.28
CA ALA A 183 8.48 -6.61 -14.53
C ALA A 183 7.84 -7.42 -15.67
N ALA A 184 8.67 -8.17 -16.37
CA ALA A 184 8.20 -9.08 -17.41
C ALA A 184 7.19 -10.10 -16.83
N GLY A 185 6.12 -10.36 -17.56
CA GLY A 185 5.06 -11.29 -17.14
C GLY A 185 4.03 -10.69 -16.18
N VAL A 186 4.11 -9.40 -15.85
CA VAL A 186 3.09 -8.70 -15.07
C VAL A 186 2.10 -8.00 -16.01
N THR A 187 0.81 -8.22 -15.79
CA THR A 187 -0.26 -7.52 -16.50
C THR A 187 -1.30 -7.06 -15.48
N THR A 188 -1.73 -5.80 -15.58
CA THR A 188 -2.76 -5.22 -14.71
C THR A 188 -3.99 -4.83 -15.52
N ARG A 189 -5.17 -5.09 -14.96
CA ARG A 189 -6.44 -4.62 -15.49
C ARG A 189 -7.14 -3.79 -14.42
N GLY A 190 -7.01 -2.47 -14.53
CA GLY A 190 -7.60 -1.52 -13.58
C GLY A 190 -9.09 -1.28 -13.82
N TYR A 191 -9.79 -0.91 -12.74
CA TYR A 191 -11.19 -0.50 -12.75
C TYR A 191 -11.51 0.38 -11.53
N GLY A 192 -12.56 1.18 -11.65
CA GLY A 192 -13.10 1.97 -10.53
C GLY A 192 -13.83 1.10 -9.53
N THR A 193 -13.80 1.50 -8.25
CA THR A 193 -14.56 0.89 -7.16
C THR A 193 -15.76 1.76 -6.79
N GLN A 194 -16.73 1.19 -6.05
CA GLN A 194 -17.97 1.89 -5.68
C GLN A 194 -17.76 3.14 -4.84
N ASP A 195 -16.68 3.19 -4.09
CA ASP A 195 -16.28 4.32 -3.25
C ASP A 195 -15.56 5.45 -4.01
N GLY A 196 -15.39 5.30 -5.32
CA GLY A 196 -14.69 6.25 -6.17
C GLY A 196 -13.18 6.02 -6.27
N GLY A 197 -12.65 5.02 -5.56
CA GLY A 197 -11.26 4.60 -5.64
C GLY A 197 -10.95 3.68 -6.82
N ARG A 198 -9.81 3.01 -6.77
CA ARG A 198 -9.36 2.09 -7.83
C ARG A 198 -8.93 0.74 -7.28
N ALA A 199 -9.14 -0.30 -8.11
CA ALA A 199 -8.54 -1.61 -7.93
C ALA A 199 -8.10 -2.18 -9.28
N ALA A 200 -7.33 -3.26 -9.25
CA ALA A 200 -6.97 -4.01 -10.45
C ALA A 200 -6.97 -5.52 -10.21
N ASP A 201 -7.20 -6.27 -11.28
CA ASP A 201 -6.74 -7.65 -11.35
C ASP A 201 -5.28 -7.64 -11.83
N VAL A 202 -4.42 -8.39 -11.15
CA VAL A 202 -2.99 -8.51 -11.44
C VAL A 202 -2.71 -9.95 -11.86
N VAL A 203 -2.29 -10.13 -13.10
CA VAL A 203 -1.89 -11.44 -13.66
C VAL A 203 -0.38 -11.51 -13.68
N LEU A 204 0.15 -12.59 -13.13
CA LEU A 204 1.57 -12.90 -13.03
C LEU A 204 1.84 -14.16 -13.85
N ALA A 205 2.73 -14.06 -14.83
CA ALA A 205 3.13 -15.15 -15.71
C ALA A 205 4.66 -15.30 -15.66
N ASN A 206 5.15 -16.09 -14.70
CA ASN A 206 6.58 -16.22 -14.37
C ASN A 206 7.25 -14.84 -14.11
N ALA A 207 6.57 -13.95 -13.43
CA ALA A 207 7.10 -12.64 -13.06
C ALA A 207 8.26 -12.79 -12.05
N PRO A 208 9.44 -12.18 -12.27
CA PRO A 208 10.58 -12.23 -11.38
C PRO A 208 10.36 -11.45 -10.09
#